data_311a8cbf1fa30dba44005810df4dceea
#
_entry.id   311a8cbf1fa30dba44005810df4dceea
#
_cell.length_a   1.000
_cell.length_b   1.000
_cell.length_c   1.000
_cell.angle_alpha   90.00
_cell.angle_beta   90.00
_cell.angle_gamma   90.00
#
_symmetry.space_group_name_H-M   'P 1'
#
loop_
_entity.id
_entity.type
_entity.pdbx_description
1 polymer ?
#
loop_
_entity_poly.entity_id
_entity_poly.type
_entity_poly.pdbx_seq_one_letter_code
_entity_poly.pdbx_strand_id
1 'polypeptide(L)'
;MSGRHCVAGLVVGVVLALAGSAGAMEWPGFTRGMGIGGWLTNYKRFNVLPENQRLKITIGDLEHFDSYITEADVANIKSMGFDHIRLGFDQIVLEESPGKYRERTFRKIDDFIRWCGKHKMNVVLNLHKAIGNYCDIKEKVELLDDPGLQQRFIDLWIEFERRYHDFPGLAFELLNEVRNVDPKKWNDLADRTLKVIRAKNADRWVVMGSTCWNSPGTLKDLRVWDDPKVVYTFHMYSPFEFTHQRGVLQAPTLYYNRVMEYPSTDVERYRDYNRLHGSKDGGYKGVTAIDRKFLKGCLWGALDFAKRHPDKILWNGEFGTIRHAPPASRVAYMRDVVSICKEAGIPWCVWNYLSTPNDGNRFSLVDDDTRKILSPELLKACLGEP
;
A
#
# COMPACT_ATOMS: atom_id res chain seq x y z
N MET A 1 -81.15 15.73 31.59
CA MET A 1 -80.05 16.59 32.05
C MET A 1 -78.77 15.81 31.71
N SER A 2 -78.00 16.43 30.87
CA SER A 2 -76.86 15.80 30.11
C SER A 2 -75.63 15.60 30.98
N GLY A 3 -75.10 14.38 30.97
CA GLY A 3 -73.77 14.11 31.49
C GLY A 3 -72.78 13.87 30.38
N ARG A 4 -71.83 14.78 30.21
CA ARG A 4 -70.72 14.64 29.22
C ARG A 4 -69.63 13.79 29.83
N HIS A 5 -69.28 12.69 29.11
CA HIS A 5 -68.10 11.86 29.41
C HIS A 5 -66.89 12.48 28.68
N CYS A 6 -65.86 12.90 29.44
CA CYS A 6 -64.55 13.20 28.92
C CYS A 6 -63.75 11.91 28.75
N VAL A 7 -63.37 11.59 27.52
CA VAL A 7 -62.41 10.53 27.20
C VAL A 7 -61.02 11.17 27.11
N ALA A 8 -60.14 10.86 28.06
CA ALA A 8 -58.74 11.25 28.01
C ALA A 8 -58.00 10.33 27.08
N GLY A 9 -57.57 10.84 25.92
CA GLY A 9 -56.69 10.13 25.01
C GLY A 9 -55.25 10.15 25.49
N LEU A 10 -54.71 8.99 25.78
CA LEU A 10 -53.30 8.78 26.07
C LEU A 10 -52.49 8.80 24.76
N VAL A 11 -51.73 9.88 24.52
CA VAL A 11 -50.76 9.96 23.44
C VAL A 11 -49.48 9.26 23.88
N VAL A 12 -49.24 8.02 23.43
CA VAL A 12 -47.95 7.36 23.62
C VAL A 12 -47.00 7.90 22.56
N GLY A 13 -46.12 8.79 22.97
CA GLY A 13 -45.02 9.28 22.17
C GLY A 13 -43.98 8.15 21.98
N VAL A 14 -43.91 7.55 20.81
CA VAL A 14 -42.79 6.68 20.43
C VAL A 14 -41.58 7.56 20.18
N VAL A 15 -40.67 7.63 21.14
CA VAL A 15 -39.32 8.19 20.91
C VAL A 15 -38.54 7.17 20.09
N LEU A 16 -38.50 7.35 18.79
CA LEU A 16 -37.52 6.70 17.92
C LEU A 16 -36.14 7.24 18.29
N ALA A 17 -35.40 6.47 19.08
CA ALA A 17 -33.98 6.68 19.24
C ALA A 17 -33.34 6.46 17.85
N LEU A 18 -32.98 7.53 17.15
CA LEU A 18 -32.05 7.49 16.03
C LEU A 18 -30.73 6.97 16.62
N ALA A 19 -30.48 5.66 16.45
CA ALA A 19 -29.14 5.14 16.58
C ALA A 19 -28.32 5.87 15.50
N GLY A 20 -27.59 6.89 15.91
CA GLY A 20 -26.60 7.52 15.08
C GLY A 20 -25.66 6.40 14.59
N SER A 21 -25.60 6.16 13.28
CA SER A 21 -24.53 5.39 12.69
C SER A 21 -23.25 6.04 13.18
N ALA A 22 -22.43 5.35 13.96
CA ALA A 22 -21.06 5.77 14.20
C ALA A 22 -20.46 6.00 12.81
N GLY A 23 -20.20 7.27 12.46
CA GLY A 23 -19.67 7.62 11.15
C GLY A 23 -18.37 6.86 10.98
N ALA A 24 -18.17 6.26 9.80
CA ALA A 24 -16.90 5.65 9.46
C ALA A 24 -15.79 6.67 9.76
N MET A 25 -14.72 6.22 10.42
CA MET A 25 -13.60 7.10 10.77
C MET A 25 -12.94 7.58 9.46
N GLU A 26 -12.79 8.89 9.29
CA GLU A 26 -12.19 9.47 8.11
C GLU A 26 -10.67 9.61 8.26
N TRP A 27 -9.96 9.42 7.16
CA TRP A 27 -8.54 9.76 7.02
C TRP A 27 -8.40 10.97 6.09
N PRO A 28 -8.47 12.19 6.63
CA PRO A 28 -8.60 13.40 5.82
C PRO A 28 -7.41 13.62 4.88
N GLY A 29 -7.70 13.76 3.59
CA GLY A 29 -6.69 14.00 2.55
C GLY A 29 -5.90 12.75 2.13
N PHE A 30 -6.39 11.55 2.45
CA PHE A 30 -5.81 10.28 2.04
C PHE A 30 -6.85 9.37 1.38
N THR A 31 -7.54 9.88 0.35
CA THR A 31 -8.60 9.13 -0.32
C THR A 31 -8.06 8.34 -1.51
N ARG A 32 -7.26 8.97 -2.37
CA ARG A 32 -6.70 8.38 -3.58
C ARG A 32 -5.25 8.82 -3.75
N GLY A 33 -4.34 7.87 -3.61
CA GLY A 33 -2.91 8.09 -3.59
C GLY A 33 -2.18 7.56 -4.81
N MET A 34 -0.93 8.02 -4.92
CA MET A 34 0.04 7.57 -5.90
C MET A 34 1.30 7.08 -5.20
N GLY A 35 1.72 5.85 -5.50
CA GLY A 35 2.98 5.30 -5.03
C GLY A 35 4.18 5.81 -5.83
N ILE A 36 5.28 6.12 -5.16
CA ILE A 36 6.58 6.37 -5.77
C ILE A 36 7.53 5.26 -5.35
N GLY A 37 7.92 4.45 -6.32
CA GLY A 37 9.05 3.52 -6.25
C GLY A 37 10.15 3.94 -7.24
N GLY A 38 11.25 3.17 -7.27
CA GLY A 38 12.35 3.45 -8.17
C GLY A 38 13.27 4.61 -7.75
N TRP A 39 12.92 5.37 -6.73
CA TRP A 39 13.73 6.48 -6.21
C TRP A 39 14.60 6.06 -5.02
N LEU A 40 14.03 6.06 -3.80
CA LEU A 40 14.72 5.69 -2.55
C LEU A 40 14.49 4.22 -2.17
N THR A 41 13.67 3.52 -2.94
CA THR A 41 13.48 2.06 -2.94
C THR A 41 13.36 1.54 -4.37
N ASN A 42 13.59 0.26 -4.60
CA ASN A 42 13.50 -0.40 -5.92
C ASN A 42 14.34 0.27 -7.02
N TYR A 43 15.33 1.09 -6.64
CA TYR A 43 16.32 1.69 -7.55
C TYR A 43 17.35 0.66 -8.04
N LYS A 44 17.46 -0.47 -7.34
CA LYS A 44 18.23 -1.66 -7.74
C LYS A 44 17.49 -2.94 -7.35
N ARG A 45 17.76 -4.03 -8.06
CA ARG A 45 17.09 -5.31 -7.85
C ARG A 45 17.83 -6.13 -6.79
N PHE A 46 17.36 -6.13 -5.56
CA PHE A 46 17.98 -6.87 -4.43
C PHE A 46 18.03 -8.39 -4.68
N ASN A 47 16.99 -8.95 -5.33
CA ASN A 47 16.89 -10.39 -5.57
C ASN A 47 17.97 -10.98 -6.50
N VAL A 48 18.71 -10.14 -7.24
CA VAL A 48 19.81 -10.57 -8.12
C VAL A 48 21.19 -10.12 -7.63
N LEU A 49 21.25 -9.34 -6.55
CA LEU A 49 22.50 -8.84 -5.99
C LEU A 49 23.00 -9.73 -4.84
N PRO A 50 24.32 -9.97 -4.73
CA PRO A 50 24.93 -10.52 -3.52
C PRO A 50 24.62 -9.64 -2.31
N GLU A 51 24.48 -10.23 -1.13
CA GLU A 51 24.10 -9.54 0.10
C GLU A 51 24.97 -8.31 0.40
N ASN A 52 26.29 -8.45 0.31
CA ASN A 52 27.24 -7.37 0.53
C ASN A 52 27.12 -6.19 -0.44
N GLN A 53 26.43 -6.37 -1.59
CA GLN A 53 26.12 -5.31 -2.54
C GLN A 53 24.75 -4.69 -2.30
N ARG A 54 23.80 -5.43 -1.75
CA ARG A 54 22.48 -4.89 -1.38
C ARG A 54 22.60 -3.72 -0.40
N LEU A 55 23.47 -3.88 0.62
CA LEU A 55 23.65 -2.90 1.68
C LEU A 55 24.64 -1.76 1.32
N LYS A 56 25.22 -1.77 0.12
CA LYS A 56 26.18 -0.76 -0.31
C LYS A 56 25.47 0.34 -1.11
N ILE A 57 25.61 1.60 -0.67
CA ILE A 57 25.21 2.78 -1.42
C ILE A 57 26.42 3.27 -2.22
N THR A 58 26.28 3.31 -3.55
CA THR A 58 27.32 3.75 -4.49
C THR A 58 27.17 5.24 -4.82
N ILE A 59 28.18 5.82 -5.47
CA ILE A 59 28.09 7.19 -6.01
C ILE A 59 26.96 7.28 -7.03
N GLY A 60 26.82 6.29 -7.93
CA GLY A 60 25.72 6.25 -8.90
C GLY A 60 24.33 6.17 -8.26
N ASP A 61 24.17 5.45 -7.12
CA ASP A 61 22.92 5.47 -6.37
C ASP A 61 22.62 6.90 -5.84
N LEU A 62 23.64 7.60 -5.35
CA LEU A 62 23.46 8.96 -4.84
C LEU A 62 23.11 9.95 -5.95
N GLU A 63 23.73 9.83 -7.13
CA GLU A 63 23.39 10.64 -8.31
C GLU A 63 21.95 10.37 -8.78
N HIS A 64 21.53 9.09 -8.76
CA HIS A 64 20.15 8.72 -9.04
C HIS A 64 19.17 9.38 -8.04
N PHE A 65 19.46 9.34 -6.73
CA PHE A 65 18.62 9.98 -5.72
C PHE A 65 18.55 11.51 -5.89
N ASP A 66 19.57 12.13 -6.46
CA ASP A 66 19.60 13.59 -6.69
C ASP A 66 18.66 14.06 -7.83
N SER A 67 18.36 13.18 -8.80
CA SER A 67 17.74 13.59 -10.07
C SER A 67 16.43 12.86 -10.43
N TYR A 68 16.12 11.72 -9.83
CA TYR A 68 15.04 10.85 -10.30
C TYR A 68 13.63 11.42 -10.05
N ILE A 69 13.38 12.02 -8.88
CA ILE A 69 12.14 12.71 -8.53
C ILE A 69 12.42 14.18 -8.23
N THR A 70 11.56 15.05 -8.73
CA THR A 70 11.64 16.50 -8.62
C THR A 70 10.34 17.11 -8.12
N GLU A 71 10.32 18.42 -7.81
CA GLU A 71 9.10 19.13 -7.48
C GLU A 71 8.06 19.09 -8.62
N ALA A 72 8.53 19.07 -9.88
CA ALA A 72 7.64 18.97 -11.04
C ALA A 72 6.86 17.65 -11.07
N ASP A 73 7.44 16.55 -10.58
CA ASP A 73 6.76 15.27 -10.47
C ASP A 73 5.64 15.32 -9.43
N VAL A 74 5.86 15.98 -8.28
CA VAL A 74 4.82 16.19 -7.26
C VAL A 74 3.68 17.04 -7.82
N ALA A 75 3.99 18.12 -8.52
CA ALA A 75 3.01 18.96 -9.20
C ALA A 75 2.21 18.17 -10.25
N ASN A 76 2.88 17.31 -11.01
CA ASN A 76 2.26 16.46 -12.02
C ASN A 76 1.28 15.46 -11.38
N ILE A 77 1.68 14.76 -10.31
CA ILE A 77 0.80 13.85 -9.55
C ILE A 77 -0.42 14.61 -9.02
N LYS A 78 -0.24 15.82 -8.48
CA LYS A 78 -1.36 16.67 -8.05
C LYS A 78 -2.31 17.01 -9.19
N SER A 79 -1.78 17.37 -10.35
CA SER A 79 -2.56 17.72 -11.53
C SER A 79 -3.38 16.55 -12.08
N MET A 80 -2.92 15.31 -11.85
CA MET A 80 -3.66 14.09 -12.17
C MET A 80 -4.88 13.85 -11.28
N GLY A 81 -5.03 14.55 -10.14
CA GLY A 81 -6.17 14.42 -9.23
C GLY A 81 -5.93 13.55 -7.99
N PHE A 82 -4.70 13.13 -7.71
CA PHE A 82 -4.35 12.42 -6.47
C PHE A 82 -4.23 13.41 -5.30
N ASP A 83 -4.50 12.96 -4.08
CA ASP A 83 -4.50 13.77 -2.85
C ASP A 83 -3.33 13.47 -1.92
N HIS A 84 -2.69 12.30 -2.07
CA HIS A 84 -1.51 11.94 -1.30
C HIS A 84 -0.49 11.13 -2.12
N ILE A 85 0.74 11.12 -1.64
CA ILE A 85 1.81 10.30 -2.22
C ILE A 85 2.34 9.33 -1.17
N ARG A 86 2.42 8.05 -1.55
CA ARG A 86 3.10 7.02 -0.77
C ARG A 86 4.54 6.91 -1.27
N LEU A 87 5.49 7.46 -0.49
CA LEU A 87 6.90 7.42 -0.80
C LEU A 87 7.57 6.21 -0.15
N GLY A 88 7.99 5.24 -0.96
CA GLY A 88 8.81 4.12 -0.51
C GLY A 88 10.28 4.52 -0.35
N PHE A 89 10.91 4.07 0.76
CA PHE A 89 12.35 4.20 0.98
C PHE A 89 12.92 2.96 1.67
N ASP A 90 14.19 2.66 1.42
CA ASP A 90 14.92 1.57 2.08
C ASP A 90 15.73 2.10 3.26
N GLN A 91 15.75 1.39 4.38
CA GLN A 91 16.50 1.81 5.58
C GLN A 91 17.97 2.12 5.27
N ILE A 92 18.61 1.29 4.45
CA ILE A 92 20.04 1.45 4.08
C ILE A 92 20.34 2.74 3.31
N VAL A 93 19.33 3.34 2.67
CA VAL A 93 19.49 4.63 1.96
C VAL A 93 19.68 5.75 2.96
N LEU A 94 19.06 5.65 4.13
CA LEU A 94 19.06 6.68 5.15
C LEU A 94 20.06 6.39 6.29
N GLU A 95 20.28 5.14 6.63
CA GLU A 95 21.14 4.73 7.74
C GLU A 95 22.46 4.14 7.23
N GLU A 96 23.58 4.78 7.59
CA GLU A 96 24.93 4.31 7.23
C GLU A 96 25.40 3.21 8.16
N SER A 97 25.16 3.38 9.45
CA SER A 97 25.44 2.42 10.53
C SER A 97 24.48 2.70 11.69
N PRO A 98 24.35 1.82 12.70
CA PRO A 98 23.40 2.01 13.78
C PRO A 98 23.45 3.42 14.39
N GLY A 99 22.34 4.16 14.28
CA GLY A 99 22.20 5.53 14.78
C GLY A 99 22.95 6.63 13.99
N LYS A 100 23.64 6.27 12.90
CA LYS A 100 24.33 7.24 12.02
C LYS A 100 23.59 7.37 10.71
N TYR A 101 22.98 8.53 10.48
CA TYR A 101 22.15 8.79 9.30
C TYR A 101 22.90 9.55 8.22
N ARG A 102 22.50 9.28 6.94
CA ARG A 102 23.03 9.97 5.75
C ARG A 102 22.25 11.26 5.52
N GLU A 103 22.79 12.39 5.95
CA GLU A 103 22.11 13.69 5.79
C GLU A 103 21.84 14.04 4.32
N ARG A 104 22.69 13.59 3.38
CA ARG A 104 22.47 13.81 1.95
C ARG A 104 21.15 13.22 1.45
N THR A 105 20.82 12.00 1.89
CA THR A 105 19.57 11.32 1.49
C THR A 105 18.39 11.76 2.33
N PHE A 106 18.56 12.09 3.60
CA PHE A 106 17.50 12.73 4.39
C PHE A 106 17.06 14.05 3.76
N ARG A 107 17.99 14.90 3.27
CA ARG A 107 17.62 16.13 2.55
C ARG A 107 16.72 15.87 1.33
N LYS A 108 16.77 14.69 0.70
CA LYS A 108 15.82 14.35 -0.38
C LYS A 108 14.39 14.17 0.15
N ILE A 109 14.25 13.57 1.33
CA ILE A 109 12.93 13.46 1.99
C ILE A 109 12.48 14.84 2.49
N ASP A 110 13.39 15.68 3.03
CA ASP A 110 13.07 17.06 3.45
C ASP A 110 12.54 17.87 2.27
N ASP A 111 13.23 17.83 1.13
CA ASP A 111 12.81 18.50 -0.11
C ASP A 111 11.45 17.96 -0.58
N PHE A 112 11.27 16.64 -0.60
CA PHE A 112 10.03 16.01 -1.03
C PHE A 112 8.83 16.41 -0.15
N ILE A 113 8.99 16.39 1.17
CA ILE A 113 7.95 16.82 2.11
C ILE A 113 7.61 18.29 1.90
N ARG A 114 8.63 19.14 1.70
CA ARG A 114 8.45 20.57 1.39
C ARG A 114 7.68 20.77 0.07
N TRP A 115 8.01 20.03 -0.99
CA TRP A 115 7.27 20.05 -2.26
C TRP A 115 5.82 19.60 -2.08
N CYS A 116 5.59 18.51 -1.34
CA CYS A 116 4.24 18.04 -1.03
C CYS A 116 3.44 19.12 -0.27
N GLY A 117 4.01 19.76 0.74
CA GLY A 117 3.38 20.86 1.46
C GLY A 117 3.00 22.03 0.54
N LYS A 118 3.91 22.45 -0.34
CA LYS A 118 3.66 23.52 -1.34
C LYS A 118 2.49 23.17 -2.28
N HIS A 119 2.40 21.93 -2.71
CA HIS A 119 1.34 21.45 -3.62
C HIS A 119 0.10 20.90 -2.90
N LYS A 120 0.01 21.05 -1.57
CA LYS A 120 -1.12 20.55 -0.75
C LYS A 120 -1.37 19.04 -0.96
N MET A 121 -0.29 18.28 -0.93
CA MET A 121 -0.30 16.82 -0.98
C MET A 121 0.04 16.25 0.39
N ASN A 122 -0.71 15.27 0.86
CA ASN A 122 -0.32 14.50 2.03
C ASN A 122 0.71 13.43 1.65
N VAL A 123 1.40 12.88 2.65
CA VAL A 123 2.50 11.93 2.44
C VAL A 123 2.34 10.73 3.36
N VAL A 124 2.46 9.53 2.79
CA VAL A 124 2.73 8.30 3.54
C VAL A 124 4.20 7.96 3.33
N LEU A 125 5.02 8.08 4.37
CA LEU A 125 6.41 7.59 4.36
C LEU A 125 6.39 6.09 4.64
N ASN A 126 6.76 5.31 3.65
CA ASN A 126 6.73 3.86 3.69
C ASN A 126 8.15 3.31 3.79
N LEU A 127 8.50 2.68 4.92
CA LEU A 127 9.73 1.90 5.00
C LEU A 127 9.58 0.64 4.15
N HIS A 128 10.13 0.67 2.94
CA HIS A 128 9.90 -0.37 1.95
C HIS A 128 10.74 -1.61 2.21
N LYS A 129 12.02 -1.41 2.59
CA LYS A 129 12.92 -2.47 3.01
C LYS A 129 13.63 -2.08 4.31
N ALA A 130 13.36 -2.81 5.36
CA ALA A 130 14.15 -2.74 6.59
C ALA A 130 15.36 -3.67 6.52
N ILE A 131 16.44 -3.34 7.21
CA ILE A 131 17.57 -4.25 7.35
C ILE A 131 17.08 -5.51 8.08
N GLY A 132 17.32 -6.68 7.46
CA GLY A 132 16.81 -7.96 7.95
C GLY A 132 15.37 -8.30 7.55
N ASN A 133 14.67 -7.42 6.78
CA ASN A 133 13.40 -7.73 6.12
C ASN A 133 13.35 -7.10 4.72
N TYR A 134 13.62 -7.89 3.69
CA TYR A 134 13.57 -7.49 2.29
C TYR A 134 12.43 -8.27 1.61
N CYS A 135 11.40 -7.56 1.14
CA CYS A 135 10.19 -8.18 0.59
C CYS A 135 10.42 -8.98 -0.69
N ASP A 136 11.47 -8.66 -1.45
CA ASP A 136 11.79 -9.20 -2.77
C ASP A 136 12.87 -10.30 -2.79
N ILE A 137 13.33 -10.78 -1.63
CA ILE A 137 14.30 -11.87 -1.51
C ILE A 137 13.76 -13.05 -0.71
N LYS A 138 14.39 -14.24 -0.84
CA LYS A 138 13.92 -15.47 -0.20
C LYS A 138 14.64 -15.83 1.10
N GLU A 139 15.69 -15.12 1.46
CA GLU A 139 16.47 -15.34 2.66
C GLU A 139 15.62 -15.21 3.94
N LYS A 140 16.15 -15.70 5.05
CA LYS A 140 15.46 -15.61 6.35
C LYS A 140 15.17 -14.15 6.72
N VAL A 141 14.03 -13.91 7.36
CA VAL A 141 13.72 -12.62 7.97
C VAL A 141 14.41 -12.55 9.33
N GLU A 142 15.44 -11.73 9.43
CA GLU A 142 16.25 -11.59 10.66
C GLU A 142 15.69 -10.51 11.59
N LEU A 143 15.07 -9.46 11.04
CA LEU A 143 14.54 -8.32 11.80
C LEU A 143 13.71 -8.75 13.01
N LEU A 144 12.87 -9.79 12.86
CA LEU A 144 11.95 -10.21 13.92
C LEU A 144 12.58 -11.14 14.96
N ASP A 145 13.82 -11.57 14.74
CA ASP A 145 14.56 -12.46 15.65
C ASP A 145 15.79 -11.76 16.28
N ASP A 146 16.24 -10.63 15.73
CA ASP A 146 17.41 -9.89 16.20
C ASP A 146 17.01 -8.60 16.95
N PRO A 147 17.22 -8.54 18.28
CA PRO A 147 16.90 -7.35 19.09
C PRO A 147 17.64 -6.08 18.64
N GLY A 148 18.86 -6.21 18.10
CA GLY A 148 19.64 -5.07 17.61
C GLY A 148 19.02 -4.48 16.35
N LEU A 149 18.56 -5.32 15.40
CA LEU A 149 17.85 -4.87 14.22
C LEU A 149 16.49 -4.26 14.57
N GLN A 150 15.78 -4.83 15.56
CA GLN A 150 14.52 -4.26 16.05
C GLN A 150 14.73 -2.88 16.67
N GLN A 151 15.79 -2.69 17.44
CA GLN A 151 16.09 -1.37 18.01
C GLN A 151 16.41 -0.34 16.92
N ARG A 152 17.25 -0.71 15.92
CA ARG A 152 17.53 0.17 14.77
C ARG A 152 16.26 0.55 13.98
N PHE A 153 15.33 -0.39 13.83
CA PHE A 153 14.02 -0.13 13.21
C PHE A 153 13.22 0.91 14.01
N ILE A 154 13.15 0.76 15.33
CA ILE A 154 12.47 1.71 16.22
C ILE A 154 13.16 3.08 16.19
N ASP A 155 14.49 3.11 16.28
CA ASP A 155 15.29 4.35 16.30
C ASP A 155 15.12 5.16 15.01
N LEU A 156 14.97 4.49 13.86
CA LEU A 156 14.68 5.15 12.60
C LEU A 156 13.34 5.91 12.64
N TRP A 157 12.29 5.31 13.20
CA TRP A 157 10.98 5.97 13.32
C TRP A 157 10.99 7.10 14.37
N ILE A 158 11.82 6.97 15.41
CA ILE A 158 12.08 8.08 16.35
C ILE A 158 12.74 9.25 15.62
N GLU A 159 13.73 8.99 14.75
CA GLU A 159 14.42 10.02 13.98
C GLU A 159 13.47 10.70 12.99
N PHE A 160 12.57 9.94 12.32
CA PHE A 160 11.54 10.52 11.48
C PHE A 160 10.59 11.43 12.26
N GLU A 161 10.13 11.02 13.44
CA GLU A 161 9.26 11.85 14.25
C GLU A 161 10.00 13.12 14.74
N ARG A 162 11.27 13.01 15.09
CA ARG A 162 12.10 14.15 15.47
C ARG A 162 12.24 15.17 14.33
N ARG A 163 12.39 14.72 13.08
CA ARG A 163 12.58 15.60 11.91
C ARG A 163 11.29 16.22 11.41
N TYR A 164 10.20 15.49 11.47
CA TYR A 164 8.95 15.85 10.80
C TYR A 164 7.77 16.02 11.74
N HIS A 165 8.06 16.32 13.02
CA HIS A 165 7.05 16.47 14.08
C HIS A 165 5.92 17.42 13.65
N ASP A 166 6.27 18.58 13.11
CA ASP A 166 5.35 19.66 12.79
C ASP A 166 4.66 19.54 11.41
N PHE A 167 4.85 18.42 10.68
CA PHE A 167 4.19 18.23 9.40
C PHE A 167 2.87 17.42 9.59
N PRO A 168 1.69 18.09 9.52
CA PRO A 168 0.42 17.46 9.90
C PRO A 168 -0.10 16.46 8.87
N GLY A 169 0.24 16.63 7.59
CA GLY A 169 -0.17 15.76 6.47
C GLY A 169 0.71 14.53 6.27
N LEU A 170 1.33 14.01 7.35
CA LEU A 170 2.28 12.91 7.28
C LEU A 170 1.81 11.68 8.03
N ALA A 171 1.87 10.52 7.38
CA ALA A 171 1.67 9.22 7.98
C ALA A 171 2.94 8.37 7.87
N PHE A 172 3.18 7.51 8.86
CA PHE A 172 4.29 6.56 8.88
C PHE A 172 3.77 5.15 8.63
N GLU A 173 4.11 4.55 7.50
CA GLU A 173 3.87 3.13 7.24
C GLU A 173 5.07 2.34 7.71
N LEU A 174 4.92 1.65 8.85
CA LEU A 174 6.04 1.11 9.61
C LEU A 174 6.89 0.13 8.82
N LEU A 175 6.28 -0.72 8.01
CA LEU A 175 7.01 -1.65 7.15
C LEU A 175 6.12 -2.07 5.99
N ASN A 176 6.66 -1.96 4.78
CA ASN A 176 6.10 -2.57 3.58
C ASN A 176 6.16 -4.10 3.70
N GLU A 177 5.13 -4.78 3.25
CA GLU A 177 5.12 -6.20 2.90
C GLU A 177 5.93 -7.11 3.83
N VAL A 178 5.53 -7.13 5.11
CA VAL A 178 6.10 -8.10 6.06
C VAL A 178 5.93 -9.50 5.49
N ARG A 179 7.04 -10.23 5.39
CA ARG A 179 7.05 -11.55 4.75
C ARG A 179 6.25 -12.58 5.55
N ASN A 180 6.21 -13.81 5.06
CA ASN A 180 5.54 -14.91 5.75
C ASN A 180 6.32 -15.32 7.00
N VAL A 181 5.91 -14.80 8.13
CA VAL A 181 6.49 -14.97 9.46
C VAL A 181 5.39 -15.17 10.50
N ASP A 182 5.76 -15.53 11.74
CA ASP A 182 4.82 -15.56 12.86
C ASP A 182 4.22 -14.15 13.08
N PRO A 183 2.89 -13.96 12.91
CA PRO A 183 2.24 -12.67 13.08
C PRO A 183 2.45 -12.07 14.47
N LYS A 184 2.61 -12.90 15.49
CA LYS A 184 2.84 -12.42 16.86
C LYS A 184 4.12 -11.60 16.96
N LYS A 185 5.23 -12.05 16.34
CA LYS A 185 6.51 -11.33 16.37
C LYS A 185 6.39 -9.95 15.71
N TRP A 186 5.68 -9.87 14.56
CA TRP A 186 5.41 -8.60 13.91
C TRP A 186 4.53 -7.69 14.75
N ASN A 187 3.41 -8.20 15.26
CA ASN A 187 2.51 -7.45 16.13
C ASN A 187 3.23 -6.87 17.35
N ASP A 188 4.16 -7.62 17.96
CA ASP A 188 4.91 -7.17 19.13
C ASP A 188 5.95 -6.07 18.77
N LEU A 189 6.61 -6.15 17.61
CA LEU A 189 7.53 -5.09 17.15
C LEU A 189 6.73 -3.82 16.76
N ALA A 190 5.64 -3.97 16.03
CA ALA A 190 4.78 -2.88 15.63
C ALA A 190 4.19 -2.14 16.85
N ASP A 191 3.74 -2.88 17.87
CA ASP A 191 3.21 -2.31 19.11
C ASP A 191 4.27 -1.49 19.88
N ARG A 192 5.48 -2.02 20.02
CA ARG A 192 6.60 -1.29 20.65
C ARG A 192 6.95 -0.01 19.88
N THR A 193 6.96 -0.09 18.55
CA THR A 193 7.26 1.05 17.70
C THR A 193 6.17 2.11 17.80
N LEU A 194 4.88 1.69 17.77
CA LEU A 194 3.75 2.60 17.95
C LEU A 194 3.82 3.33 19.29
N LYS A 195 4.08 2.62 20.39
CA LYS A 195 4.21 3.22 21.73
C LYS A 195 5.26 4.32 21.79
N VAL A 196 6.41 4.11 21.16
CA VAL A 196 7.48 5.10 21.13
C VAL A 196 7.11 6.32 20.29
N ILE A 197 6.44 6.13 19.14
CA ILE A 197 5.91 7.23 18.32
C ILE A 197 4.87 8.02 19.13
N ARG A 198 3.94 7.35 19.81
CA ARG A 198 2.88 7.99 20.62
C ARG A 198 3.44 8.80 21.78
N ALA A 199 4.50 8.34 22.40
CA ALA A 199 5.18 9.09 23.47
C ALA A 199 5.77 10.42 22.97
N LYS A 200 6.00 10.59 21.68
CA LYS A 200 6.52 11.82 21.04
C LYS A 200 5.43 12.62 20.35
N ASN A 201 4.49 11.95 19.71
CA ASN A 201 3.40 12.57 18.96
C ASN A 201 2.15 11.68 18.99
N ALA A 202 1.14 12.11 19.77
CA ALA A 202 -0.12 11.40 19.90
C ALA A 202 -0.96 11.44 18.59
N ASP A 203 -0.74 12.45 17.74
CA ASP A 203 -1.55 12.73 16.55
C ASP A 203 -0.97 12.16 15.26
N ARG A 204 0.25 11.57 15.28
CA ARG A 204 0.87 10.97 14.11
C ARG A 204 0.05 9.81 13.57
N TRP A 205 -0.36 9.88 12.31
CA TRP A 205 -0.94 8.73 11.62
C TRP A 205 0.10 7.62 11.45
N VAL A 206 -0.24 6.40 11.84
CA VAL A 206 0.63 5.23 11.70
C VAL A 206 -0.11 4.15 10.93
N VAL A 207 0.51 3.66 9.85
CA VAL A 207 -0.05 2.64 8.96
C VAL A 207 0.57 1.28 9.29
N MET A 208 -0.28 0.29 9.52
CA MET A 208 0.06 -1.08 9.92
C MET A 208 -0.39 -2.07 8.86
N GLY A 209 0.58 -2.75 8.25
CA GLY A 209 0.32 -3.87 7.35
C GLY A 209 0.41 -5.22 8.05
N SER A 210 -0.20 -6.25 7.45
CA SER A 210 -0.13 -7.62 7.97
C SER A 210 1.04 -8.40 7.37
N THR A 211 1.26 -9.62 7.83
CA THR A 211 2.23 -10.56 7.26
C THR A 211 1.81 -11.07 5.87
N CYS A 212 2.62 -11.93 5.26
CA CYS A 212 2.37 -12.46 3.90
C CYS A 212 2.21 -11.36 2.85
N TRP A 213 3.15 -10.41 2.82
CA TRP A 213 3.17 -9.32 1.84
C TRP A 213 1.88 -8.48 1.84
N ASN A 214 1.41 -8.13 3.03
CA ASN A 214 0.16 -7.37 3.24
C ASN A 214 -1.06 -8.00 2.54
N SER A 215 -1.11 -9.33 2.46
CA SER A 215 -2.24 -10.03 1.85
C SER A 215 -3.57 -9.69 2.55
N PRO A 216 -4.66 -9.45 1.81
CA PRO A 216 -5.98 -9.21 2.40
C PRO A 216 -6.40 -10.30 3.40
N GLY A 217 -6.05 -11.56 3.13
CA GLY A 217 -6.41 -12.71 3.96
C GLY A 217 -5.73 -12.77 5.32
N THR A 218 -4.62 -12.04 5.52
CA THR A 218 -3.85 -12.04 6.78
C THR A 218 -4.16 -10.87 7.70
N LEU A 219 -5.05 -9.96 7.30
CA LEU A 219 -5.56 -8.90 8.19
C LEU A 219 -6.21 -9.47 9.46
N LYS A 220 -6.76 -10.67 9.42
CA LYS A 220 -7.31 -11.38 10.59
C LYS A 220 -6.27 -11.69 11.67
N ASP A 221 -4.99 -11.76 11.30
CA ASP A 221 -3.86 -12.09 12.18
C ASP A 221 -3.15 -10.83 12.69
N LEU A 222 -3.51 -9.66 12.16
CA LEU A 222 -3.00 -8.37 12.60
C LEU A 222 -3.74 -7.91 13.87
N ARG A 223 -2.97 -7.42 14.86
CA ARG A 223 -3.54 -6.81 16.05
C ARG A 223 -4.45 -5.63 15.66
N VAL A 224 -5.60 -5.51 16.32
CA VAL A 224 -6.45 -4.32 16.25
C VAL A 224 -6.14 -3.45 17.46
N TRP A 225 -5.55 -2.27 17.21
CA TRP A 225 -5.19 -1.33 18.26
C TRP A 225 -6.37 -0.44 18.63
N ASP A 226 -6.53 -0.15 19.91
CA ASP A 226 -7.44 0.89 20.40
C ASP A 226 -6.75 2.26 20.29
N ASP A 227 -6.54 2.69 19.05
CA ASP A 227 -5.85 3.93 18.71
C ASP A 227 -6.49 4.51 17.44
N PRO A 228 -7.10 5.71 17.50
CA PRO A 228 -7.82 6.31 16.39
C PRO A 228 -6.89 6.79 15.26
N LYS A 229 -5.59 6.86 15.49
CA LYS A 229 -4.60 7.29 14.50
C LYS A 229 -3.83 6.12 13.89
N VAL A 230 -4.32 4.88 14.08
CA VAL A 230 -3.82 3.70 13.37
C VAL A 230 -4.68 3.43 12.14
N VAL A 231 -4.03 3.30 11.00
CA VAL A 231 -4.59 2.89 9.71
C VAL A 231 -4.11 1.49 9.39
N TYR A 232 -5.01 0.62 8.97
CA TYR A 232 -4.69 -0.74 8.55
C TYR A 232 -4.50 -0.78 7.05
N THR A 233 -3.52 -1.55 6.55
CA THR A 233 -3.27 -1.63 5.11
C THR A 233 -3.20 -3.06 4.60
N PHE A 234 -3.57 -3.21 3.35
CA PHE A 234 -3.36 -4.43 2.55
C PHE A 234 -2.91 -4.05 1.14
N HIS A 235 -2.35 -5.03 0.42
CA HIS A 235 -1.98 -4.92 -0.99
C HIS A 235 -2.85 -5.83 -1.86
N MET A 236 -3.19 -5.41 -3.08
CA MET A 236 -4.03 -6.16 -4.00
C MET A 236 -3.36 -6.34 -5.35
N TYR A 237 -2.77 -7.52 -5.53
CA TYR A 237 -2.17 -7.90 -6.82
C TYR A 237 -2.74 -9.22 -7.38
N SER A 238 -3.83 -9.73 -6.80
CA SER A 238 -4.47 -10.95 -7.32
C SER A 238 -5.34 -10.65 -8.55
N PRO A 239 -5.29 -11.50 -9.58
CA PRO A 239 -4.38 -12.65 -9.72
C PRO A 239 -2.98 -12.19 -10.15
N PHE A 240 -1.95 -12.70 -9.47
CA PHE A 240 -0.55 -12.28 -9.68
C PHE A 240 -0.07 -12.55 -11.10
N GLU A 241 -0.50 -13.64 -11.71
CA GLU A 241 -0.21 -14.03 -13.09
C GLU A 241 -0.74 -13.03 -14.12
N PHE A 242 -1.75 -12.22 -13.78
CA PHE A 242 -2.20 -11.11 -14.61
C PHE A 242 -1.43 -9.83 -14.28
N THR A 243 -1.39 -9.45 -13.00
CA THR A 243 -0.84 -8.15 -12.59
C THR A 243 0.67 -8.05 -12.79
N HIS A 244 1.41 -9.19 -12.77
CA HIS A 244 2.85 -9.27 -12.94
C HIS A 244 3.27 -10.06 -14.18
N GLN A 245 2.34 -10.31 -15.12
CA GLN A 245 2.63 -11.11 -16.30
C GLN A 245 3.87 -10.62 -17.04
N ARG A 246 4.72 -11.57 -17.46
CA ARG A 246 5.97 -11.32 -18.22
C ARG A 246 6.97 -10.41 -17.48
N GLY A 247 6.72 -10.12 -16.20
CA GLY A 247 7.62 -9.35 -15.35
C GLY A 247 8.77 -10.19 -14.81
N VAL A 248 9.77 -9.50 -14.28
CA VAL A 248 11.03 -10.12 -13.83
C VAL A 248 11.12 -10.37 -12.33
N LEU A 249 10.06 -10.03 -11.58
CA LEU A 249 10.06 -10.18 -10.12
C LEU A 249 10.21 -11.65 -9.69
N GLN A 250 9.55 -12.54 -10.42
CA GLN A 250 9.64 -13.98 -10.21
C GLN A 250 9.93 -14.69 -11.53
N ALA A 251 10.78 -15.71 -11.49
CA ALA A 251 11.13 -16.51 -12.67
C ALA A 251 9.89 -17.06 -13.42
N PRO A 252 8.86 -17.56 -12.74
CA PRO A 252 7.66 -18.04 -13.42
C PRO A 252 6.91 -17.00 -14.24
N THR A 253 6.74 -15.77 -13.76
CA THR A 253 6.10 -14.70 -14.55
C THR A 253 6.87 -14.39 -15.83
N LEU A 254 8.20 -14.42 -15.73
CA LEU A 254 9.08 -14.18 -16.86
C LEU A 254 9.02 -15.34 -17.89
N TYR A 255 9.11 -16.60 -17.42
CA TYR A 255 9.22 -17.76 -18.30
C TYR A 255 7.87 -18.22 -18.89
N TYR A 256 6.76 -18.00 -18.20
CA TYR A 256 5.45 -18.33 -18.76
C TYR A 256 5.17 -17.56 -20.06
N ASN A 257 5.57 -16.29 -20.12
CA ASN A 257 5.60 -15.42 -21.31
C ASN A 257 4.32 -15.45 -22.17
N ARG A 258 3.16 -15.72 -21.59
CA ARG A 258 1.84 -15.66 -22.27
C ARG A 258 1.09 -14.43 -21.83
N VAL A 259 0.28 -13.89 -22.75
CA VAL A 259 -0.60 -12.76 -22.44
C VAL A 259 -1.77 -13.28 -21.61
N MET A 260 -1.97 -12.66 -20.45
CA MET A 260 -3.11 -12.88 -19.57
C MET A 260 -4.09 -11.71 -19.73
N GLU A 261 -5.37 -11.99 -19.93
CA GLU A 261 -6.41 -10.98 -20.12
C GLU A 261 -7.30 -10.85 -18.88
N TYR A 262 -7.85 -9.65 -18.69
CA TYR A 262 -8.86 -9.38 -17.68
C TYR A 262 -9.92 -8.42 -18.25
N PRO A 263 -11.24 -8.68 -18.05
CA PRO A 263 -11.79 -9.93 -17.55
C PRO A 263 -11.53 -11.09 -18.51
N SER A 264 -11.60 -12.34 -18.01
CA SER A 264 -11.33 -13.52 -18.83
C SER A 264 -12.20 -14.70 -18.44
N THR A 265 -12.68 -15.46 -19.43
CA THR A 265 -13.31 -16.78 -19.27
C THR A 265 -12.31 -17.92 -19.52
N ASP A 266 -11.10 -17.62 -20.01
CA ASP A 266 -10.02 -18.60 -20.20
C ASP A 266 -9.30 -18.85 -18.84
N VAL A 267 -10.03 -19.44 -17.90
CA VAL A 267 -9.52 -19.80 -16.58
C VAL A 267 -8.43 -20.86 -16.68
N GLU A 268 -8.45 -21.67 -17.75
CA GLU A 268 -7.46 -22.74 -17.93
C GLU A 268 -6.05 -22.17 -18.11
N ARG A 269 -5.90 -21.03 -18.78
CA ARG A 269 -4.61 -20.34 -18.91
C ARG A 269 -4.04 -19.91 -17.54
N TYR A 270 -4.90 -19.47 -16.61
CA TYR A 270 -4.51 -19.13 -15.24
C TYR A 270 -4.13 -20.39 -14.44
N ARG A 271 -4.84 -21.51 -14.63
CA ARG A 271 -4.51 -22.80 -14.02
C ARG A 271 -3.15 -23.32 -14.51
N ASP A 272 -2.86 -23.21 -15.81
CA ASP A 272 -1.59 -23.62 -16.39
C ASP A 272 -0.42 -22.90 -15.76
N TYR A 273 -0.53 -21.57 -15.59
CA TYR A 273 0.47 -20.79 -14.88
C TYR A 273 0.73 -21.37 -13.48
N ASN A 274 -0.31 -21.59 -12.69
CA ASN A 274 -0.17 -22.10 -11.33
C ASN A 274 0.32 -23.54 -11.25
N ARG A 275 0.00 -24.40 -12.22
CA ARG A 275 0.56 -25.75 -12.29
C ARG A 275 2.09 -25.71 -12.51
N LEU A 276 2.58 -24.82 -13.34
CA LEU A 276 4.03 -24.60 -13.52
C LEU A 276 4.73 -24.11 -12.25
N HIS A 277 3.98 -23.56 -11.29
CA HIS A 277 4.46 -23.17 -9.97
C HIS A 277 4.31 -24.26 -8.90
N GLY A 278 3.89 -25.47 -9.26
CA GLY A 278 3.73 -26.60 -8.35
C GLY A 278 2.39 -26.62 -7.58
N SER A 279 1.42 -25.82 -7.96
CA SER A 279 0.05 -25.92 -7.43
C SER A 279 -0.70 -27.05 -8.12
N LYS A 280 -1.08 -28.08 -7.36
CA LYS A 280 -1.78 -29.28 -7.90
C LYS A 280 -3.09 -28.93 -8.61
N ASP A 281 -3.87 -28.00 -8.08
CA ASP A 281 -5.19 -27.60 -8.60
C ASP A 281 -5.15 -26.26 -9.37
N GLY A 282 -3.97 -25.70 -9.57
CA GLY A 282 -3.81 -24.39 -10.18
C GLY A 282 -4.44 -23.23 -9.40
N GLY A 283 -4.90 -23.44 -8.14
CA GLY A 283 -5.48 -22.38 -7.30
C GLY A 283 -6.86 -21.85 -7.72
N TYR A 284 -7.46 -22.38 -8.79
CA TYR A 284 -8.70 -21.88 -9.39
C TYR A 284 -9.85 -22.90 -9.36
N LYS A 285 -9.91 -23.75 -8.31
CA LYS A 285 -10.98 -24.74 -8.19
C LYS A 285 -12.35 -24.05 -8.11
N GLY A 286 -13.27 -24.45 -9.01
CA GLY A 286 -14.63 -23.89 -9.05
C GLY A 286 -14.74 -22.48 -9.67
N VAL A 287 -13.62 -21.87 -10.07
CA VAL A 287 -13.62 -20.58 -10.77
C VAL A 287 -14.00 -20.81 -12.24
N THR A 288 -14.97 -20.02 -12.74
CA THR A 288 -15.48 -20.07 -14.11
C THR A 288 -15.12 -18.83 -14.92
N ALA A 289 -14.73 -17.74 -14.26
CA ALA A 289 -14.28 -16.51 -14.89
C ALA A 289 -13.35 -15.74 -13.93
N ILE A 290 -12.39 -15.05 -14.49
CA ILE A 290 -11.54 -14.07 -13.81
C ILE A 290 -12.14 -12.71 -14.08
N ASP A 291 -12.99 -12.27 -13.19
CA ASP A 291 -13.82 -11.07 -13.32
C ASP A 291 -13.92 -10.30 -12.00
N ARG A 292 -14.77 -9.29 -11.95
CA ARG A 292 -15.00 -8.50 -10.74
C ARG A 292 -15.45 -9.35 -9.52
N LYS A 293 -16.25 -10.41 -9.75
CA LYS A 293 -16.68 -11.31 -8.68
C LYS A 293 -15.49 -12.10 -8.13
N PHE A 294 -14.61 -12.56 -9.01
CA PHE A 294 -13.34 -13.19 -8.61
C PHE A 294 -12.48 -12.23 -7.77
N LEU A 295 -12.32 -10.96 -8.19
CA LEU A 295 -11.57 -9.96 -7.42
C LEU A 295 -12.19 -9.69 -6.04
N LYS A 296 -13.53 -9.62 -5.93
CA LYS A 296 -14.21 -9.56 -4.62
C LYS A 296 -13.87 -10.75 -3.73
N GLY A 297 -13.74 -11.93 -4.30
CA GLY A 297 -13.28 -13.12 -3.58
C GLY A 297 -11.83 -12.98 -3.07
N CYS A 298 -10.94 -12.45 -3.89
CA CYS A 298 -9.55 -12.18 -3.48
C CYS A 298 -9.46 -11.11 -2.37
N LEU A 299 -10.37 -10.13 -2.38
CA LEU A 299 -10.46 -9.06 -1.39
C LEU A 299 -11.28 -9.44 -0.15
N TRP A 300 -11.82 -10.67 -0.08
CA TRP A 300 -12.73 -11.08 0.99
C TRP A 300 -12.20 -10.74 2.40
N GLY A 301 -10.93 -11.02 2.68
CA GLY A 301 -10.34 -10.75 4.00
C GLY A 301 -10.32 -9.26 4.36
N ALA A 302 -10.08 -8.38 3.39
CA ALA A 302 -10.13 -6.92 3.58
C ALA A 302 -11.58 -6.44 3.78
N LEU A 303 -12.51 -6.94 2.97
CA LEU A 303 -13.93 -6.59 3.09
C LEU A 303 -14.54 -7.08 4.42
N ASP A 304 -14.14 -8.28 4.88
CA ASP A 304 -14.53 -8.81 6.17
C ASP A 304 -13.94 -7.99 7.34
N PHE A 305 -12.66 -7.59 7.24
CA PHE A 305 -12.04 -6.71 8.23
C PHE A 305 -12.79 -5.38 8.33
N ALA A 306 -13.05 -4.70 7.22
CA ALA A 306 -13.79 -3.44 7.21
C ALA A 306 -15.20 -3.59 7.82
N LYS A 307 -15.88 -4.69 7.54
CA LYS A 307 -17.20 -4.98 8.11
C LYS A 307 -17.17 -5.24 9.63
N ARG A 308 -16.14 -5.94 10.13
CA ARG A 308 -16.00 -6.26 11.57
C ARG A 308 -15.48 -5.08 12.39
N HIS A 309 -14.78 -4.15 11.76
CA HIS A 309 -14.14 -2.99 12.41
C HIS A 309 -14.53 -1.68 11.72
N PRO A 310 -15.83 -1.30 11.74
CA PRO A 310 -16.32 -0.10 11.03
C PRO A 310 -15.79 1.21 11.64
N ASP A 311 -15.22 1.14 12.83
CA ASP A 311 -14.57 2.23 13.56
C ASP A 311 -13.07 2.37 13.24
N LYS A 312 -12.52 1.53 12.38
CA LYS A 312 -11.11 1.56 11.97
C LYS A 312 -10.98 1.95 10.50
N ILE A 313 -9.89 2.63 10.19
CA ILE A 313 -9.54 2.98 8.82
C ILE A 313 -8.81 1.82 8.19
N LEU A 314 -9.33 1.30 7.09
CA LEU A 314 -8.65 0.32 6.23
C LEU A 314 -8.29 0.99 4.91
N TRP A 315 -7.08 0.77 4.42
CA TRP A 315 -6.52 1.36 3.21
C TRP A 315 -5.93 0.31 2.28
N ASN A 316 -6.24 0.36 0.99
CA ASN A 316 -5.53 -0.41 -0.03
C ASN A 316 -4.24 0.34 -0.39
N GLY A 317 -3.16 0.00 0.31
CA GLY A 317 -1.87 0.72 0.25
C GLY A 317 -1.12 0.54 -1.06
N GLU A 318 -1.41 -0.56 -1.78
CA GLU A 318 -0.71 -0.85 -3.02
C GLU A 318 -1.53 -1.76 -3.93
N PHE A 319 -1.74 -1.36 -5.17
CA PHE A 319 -2.27 -2.20 -6.26
C PHE A 319 -1.92 -1.59 -7.61
N GLY A 320 -1.87 -2.41 -8.63
CA GLY A 320 -1.52 -1.97 -9.97
C GLY A 320 -1.44 -3.12 -10.95
N THR A 321 -1.12 -2.79 -12.19
CA THR A 321 -0.91 -3.77 -13.27
C THR A 321 0.31 -3.41 -14.09
N ILE A 322 1.13 -4.42 -14.38
CA ILE A 322 2.33 -4.27 -15.20
C ILE A 322 1.97 -3.79 -16.63
N ARG A 323 2.86 -3.03 -17.26
CA ARG A 323 2.68 -2.48 -18.62
C ARG A 323 2.62 -3.55 -19.72
N HIS A 324 3.02 -4.80 -19.42
CA HIS A 324 2.90 -5.93 -20.34
C HIS A 324 1.48 -6.50 -20.48
N ALA A 325 0.59 -6.15 -19.56
CA ALA A 325 -0.82 -6.52 -19.66
C ALA A 325 -1.52 -5.71 -20.78
N PRO A 326 -2.50 -6.30 -21.49
CA PRO A 326 -3.24 -5.61 -22.53
C PRO A 326 -3.87 -4.30 -22.00
N PRO A 327 -3.79 -3.18 -22.72
CA PRO A 327 -4.28 -1.88 -22.24
C PRO A 327 -5.73 -1.90 -21.76
N ALA A 328 -6.64 -2.52 -22.50
CA ALA A 328 -8.05 -2.63 -22.12
C ALA A 328 -8.22 -3.45 -20.82
N SER A 329 -7.46 -4.52 -20.66
CA SER A 329 -7.47 -5.35 -19.45
C SER A 329 -6.92 -4.60 -18.23
N ARG A 330 -5.89 -3.77 -18.40
CA ARG A 330 -5.38 -2.88 -17.34
C ARG A 330 -6.49 -1.93 -16.85
N VAL A 331 -7.17 -1.25 -17.77
CA VAL A 331 -8.25 -0.32 -17.45
C VAL A 331 -9.40 -1.04 -16.72
N ALA A 332 -9.84 -2.21 -17.22
CA ALA A 332 -10.91 -2.98 -16.62
C ALA A 332 -10.56 -3.44 -15.19
N TYR A 333 -9.35 -3.98 -14.99
CA TYR A 333 -8.88 -4.42 -13.68
C TYR A 333 -8.82 -3.26 -12.66
N MET A 334 -8.18 -2.14 -13.03
CA MET A 334 -8.06 -0.98 -12.15
C MET A 334 -9.43 -0.41 -11.79
N ARG A 335 -10.35 -0.32 -12.77
CA ARG A 335 -11.73 0.12 -12.53
C ARG A 335 -12.44 -0.78 -11.53
N ASP A 336 -12.32 -2.10 -11.67
CA ASP A 336 -13.00 -3.05 -10.80
C ASP A 336 -12.43 -3.03 -9.37
N VAL A 337 -11.11 -3.00 -9.20
CA VAL A 337 -10.49 -2.89 -7.87
C VAL A 337 -10.91 -1.60 -7.18
N VAL A 338 -10.82 -0.46 -7.88
CA VAL A 338 -11.22 0.84 -7.33
C VAL A 338 -12.72 0.89 -7.00
N SER A 339 -13.56 0.33 -7.87
CA SER A 339 -15.01 0.25 -7.63
C SER A 339 -15.32 -0.55 -6.37
N ILE A 340 -14.64 -1.69 -6.15
CA ILE A 340 -14.83 -2.50 -4.95
C ILE A 340 -14.36 -1.73 -3.70
N CYS A 341 -13.24 -1.03 -3.76
CA CYS A 341 -12.76 -0.20 -2.66
C CYS A 341 -13.75 0.93 -2.34
N LYS A 342 -14.24 1.66 -3.36
CA LYS A 342 -15.25 2.72 -3.19
C LYS A 342 -16.53 2.22 -2.53
N GLU A 343 -17.06 1.07 -2.97
CA GLU A 343 -18.27 0.46 -2.40
C GLU A 343 -18.10 0.11 -0.91
N ALA A 344 -16.86 -0.21 -0.51
CA ALA A 344 -16.52 -0.58 0.86
C ALA A 344 -16.04 0.62 1.71
N GLY A 345 -15.98 1.84 1.16
CA GLY A 345 -15.44 3.01 1.85
C GLY A 345 -13.93 2.93 2.13
N ILE A 346 -13.19 2.16 1.33
CA ILE A 346 -11.75 1.93 1.48
C ILE A 346 -10.98 2.91 0.58
N PRO A 347 -10.19 3.84 1.14
CA PRO A 347 -9.22 4.62 0.38
C PRO A 347 -8.17 3.75 -0.29
N TRP A 348 -7.45 4.29 -1.30
CA TRP A 348 -6.48 3.48 -2.05
C TRP A 348 -5.26 4.28 -2.51
N CYS A 349 -4.18 3.55 -2.83
CA CYS A 349 -2.96 4.09 -3.44
C CYS A 349 -2.51 3.20 -4.62
N VAL A 350 -2.35 3.81 -5.78
CA VAL A 350 -1.96 3.12 -7.01
C VAL A 350 -0.44 2.95 -7.07
N TRP A 351 0.02 1.76 -7.40
CA TRP A 351 1.42 1.48 -7.71
C TRP A 351 1.60 1.44 -9.23
N ASN A 352 2.42 2.30 -9.87
CA ASN A 352 3.15 3.43 -9.32
C ASN A 352 3.20 4.59 -10.34
N TYR A 353 3.76 5.73 -9.92
CA TYR A 353 3.90 6.91 -10.78
C TYR A 353 4.92 6.65 -11.90
N LEU A 354 6.15 6.26 -11.54
CA LEU A 354 7.29 6.18 -12.42
C LEU A 354 8.08 4.90 -12.17
N SER A 355 8.60 4.27 -13.24
CA SER A 355 9.50 3.12 -13.17
C SER A 355 10.90 3.49 -13.66
N THR A 356 11.93 2.87 -13.09
CA THR A 356 13.30 3.06 -13.61
C THR A 356 13.43 2.44 -15.00
N PRO A 357 14.30 2.95 -15.87
CA PRO A 357 14.47 2.44 -17.23
C PRO A 357 14.81 0.93 -17.29
N ASN A 358 15.52 0.44 -16.29
CA ASN A 358 15.94 -0.96 -16.18
C ASN A 358 14.98 -1.83 -15.34
N ASP A 359 13.84 -1.28 -14.90
CA ASP A 359 12.83 -2.03 -14.17
C ASP A 359 12.02 -2.90 -15.13
N GLY A 360 12.25 -4.20 -15.08
CA GLY A 360 11.46 -5.16 -15.84
C GLY A 360 10.03 -5.37 -15.33
N ASN A 361 9.66 -4.70 -14.21
CA ASN A 361 8.34 -4.70 -13.61
C ASN A 361 7.67 -3.32 -13.72
N ARG A 362 7.62 -2.75 -14.91
CA ARG A 362 7.07 -1.41 -15.14
C ARG A 362 5.56 -1.36 -14.86
N PHE A 363 5.18 -0.68 -13.79
CA PHE A 363 3.79 -0.43 -13.41
C PHE A 363 3.35 1.02 -13.67
N SER A 364 4.27 1.87 -14.11
CA SER A 364 4.08 3.32 -14.22
C SER A 364 2.83 3.73 -14.99
N LEU A 365 2.17 4.79 -14.50
CA LEU A 365 1.05 5.47 -15.17
C LEU A 365 1.53 6.50 -16.17
N VAL A 366 2.76 6.96 -16.03
CA VAL A 366 3.36 7.94 -16.95
C VAL A 366 4.47 7.30 -17.76
N ASP A 367 4.79 7.93 -18.87
CA ASP A 367 5.98 7.65 -19.63
C ASP A 367 7.23 8.02 -18.81
N ASP A 368 8.20 7.11 -18.76
CA ASP A 368 9.31 7.20 -17.84
C ASP A 368 10.28 8.38 -18.17
N ASP A 369 10.31 8.85 -19.42
CA ASP A 369 11.17 9.95 -19.86
C ASP A 369 10.43 11.31 -19.87
N THR A 370 9.23 11.32 -20.45
CA THR A 370 8.48 12.57 -20.69
C THR A 370 7.52 12.93 -19.55
N ARG A 371 7.26 12.04 -18.62
CA ARG A 371 6.26 12.19 -17.52
C ARG A 371 4.83 12.39 -18.01
N LYS A 372 4.54 12.17 -19.30
CA LYS A 372 3.18 12.24 -19.85
C LYS A 372 2.36 11.02 -19.46
N ILE A 373 1.09 11.21 -19.20
CA ILE A 373 0.14 10.13 -18.91
C ILE A 373 0.10 9.17 -20.10
N LEU A 374 0.26 7.87 -19.84
CA LEU A 374 0.28 6.82 -20.86
C LEU A 374 -1.13 6.52 -21.41
N SER A 375 -2.15 6.60 -20.57
CA SER A 375 -3.55 6.38 -20.94
C SER A 375 -4.47 7.20 -20.04
N PRO A 376 -5.22 8.16 -20.62
CA PRO A 376 -6.25 8.90 -19.89
C PRO A 376 -7.33 7.99 -19.29
N GLU A 377 -7.73 6.92 -20.00
CA GLU A 377 -8.72 5.96 -19.53
C GLU A 377 -8.22 5.18 -18.32
N LEU A 378 -6.93 4.80 -18.32
CA LEU A 378 -6.31 4.15 -17.17
C LEU A 378 -6.25 5.09 -15.97
N LEU A 379 -5.90 6.36 -16.17
CA LEU A 379 -5.89 7.36 -15.11
C LEU A 379 -7.29 7.54 -14.52
N LYS A 380 -8.33 7.69 -15.33
CA LYS A 380 -9.73 7.76 -14.87
C LYS A 380 -10.11 6.54 -14.02
N ALA A 381 -9.77 5.34 -14.48
CA ALA A 381 -10.00 4.12 -13.71
C ALA A 381 -9.29 4.15 -12.34
N CYS A 382 -8.05 4.61 -12.28
CA CYS A 382 -7.27 4.76 -11.04
C CYS A 382 -7.87 5.81 -10.08
N LEU A 383 -8.51 6.85 -10.62
CA LEU A 383 -9.18 7.90 -9.82
C LEU A 383 -10.60 7.51 -9.40
N GLY A 384 -11.15 6.41 -9.93
CA GLY A 384 -12.52 5.99 -9.70
C GLY A 384 -13.55 6.88 -10.42
N GLU A 385 -13.13 7.45 -11.56
CA GLU A 385 -13.97 8.26 -12.43
C GLU A 385 -14.61 7.37 -13.53
N PRO A 386 -15.79 7.74 -14.05
CA PRO A 386 -16.48 7.00 -15.09
C PRO A 386 -15.74 7.00 -16.44
#